data_8326399028470a6ea4e43c739d0864f7
#
_entry.id   8326399028470a6ea4e43c739d0864f7
#
_cell.length_a   1.000
_cell.length_b   1.000
_cell.length_c   1.000
_cell.angle_alpha   90.00
_cell.angle_beta   90.00
_cell.angle_gamma   90.00
#
_symmetry.space_group_name_H-M   'P 1'
#
loop_
_entity.id
_entity.type
_entity.pdbx_description
1 polymer ?
#
loop_
_entity_poly.entity_id
_entity_poly.type
_entity_poly.pdbx_seq_one_letter_code
_entity_poly.pdbx_strand_id
1 'polypeptide(L)'
;MSVQDKISKKFRGIQGGLFEKVSKADVGTALNDLIANGAALMCWADPFYPDPAIPEHVKRATLAGLEDGTSAHYTMPIGNMELKMELAKKLKAFNHLDVDPERNIIITPGSDAGLMFAMMPFIDPGDEVMVPDPSYPNNFLNARILGGVTVPVPLREENGYQLEIEEFEKRLTPNTKMIVLTNPNNPTTTVMRRESLEKLAQFAVKN
;
A
#
# COMPACT_ATOMS: atom_id res chain seq x y z
N MET A 1 20.70 -27.26 14.28
CA MET A 1 19.43 -26.63 13.87
C MET A 1 19.79 -25.26 13.31
N SER A 2 19.58 -25.04 12.03
CA SER A 2 19.94 -23.81 11.37
C SER A 2 18.94 -22.67 11.76
N VAL A 3 19.30 -21.42 11.51
CA VAL A 3 18.37 -20.31 11.70
C VAL A 3 17.12 -20.48 10.82
N GLN A 4 17.28 -21.06 9.63
CA GLN A 4 16.18 -21.35 8.72
C GLN A 4 15.15 -22.33 9.30
N ASP A 5 15.58 -23.28 10.13
CA ASP A 5 14.67 -24.23 10.80
C ASP A 5 13.77 -23.55 11.84
N LYS A 6 14.19 -22.35 12.32
CA LYS A 6 13.48 -21.56 13.32
C LYS A 6 12.51 -20.53 12.73
N ILE A 7 12.54 -20.34 11.41
CA ILE A 7 11.60 -19.40 10.74
C ILE A 7 10.17 -19.90 10.92
N SER A 8 9.29 -19.01 11.33
CA SER A 8 7.86 -19.29 11.49
C SER A 8 7.27 -19.89 10.20
N LYS A 9 6.37 -20.87 10.37
CA LYS A 9 5.71 -21.56 9.23
C LYS A 9 5.04 -20.59 8.25
N LYS A 10 4.51 -19.48 8.73
CA LYS A 10 3.85 -18.44 7.90
C LYS A 10 4.79 -17.73 6.92
N PHE A 11 6.10 -17.76 7.18
CA PHE A 11 7.10 -17.21 6.27
C PHE A 11 7.75 -18.27 5.38
N ARG A 12 7.46 -19.57 5.61
CA ARG A 12 7.97 -20.65 4.78
C ARG A 12 7.14 -20.73 3.50
N GLY A 13 7.82 -20.63 2.37
CA GLY A 13 7.16 -20.75 1.06
C GLY A 13 6.45 -19.46 0.58
N ILE A 14 6.63 -18.32 1.25
CA ILE A 14 6.27 -17.04 0.64
C ILE A 14 7.12 -16.86 -0.61
N GLN A 15 6.46 -16.85 -1.76
CA GLN A 15 7.05 -16.57 -3.06
C GLN A 15 6.43 -15.30 -3.62
N GLY A 16 7.23 -14.50 -4.31
CA GLY A 16 6.80 -13.22 -4.88
C GLY A 16 6.96 -12.02 -3.96
N GLY A 17 6.84 -10.83 -4.54
CA GLY A 17 7.06 -9.57 -3.86
C GLY A 17 8.51 -9.37 -3.42
N LEU A 18 8.73 -8.58 -2.39
CA LEU A 18 10.07 -8.26 -1.86
C LEU A 18 10.83 -9.47 -1.29
N PHE A 19 10.16 -10.62 -1.10
CA PHE A 19 10.73 -11.85 -0.53
C PHE A 19 10.98 -12.95 -1.57
N GLU A 20 10.56 -12.74 -2.81
CA GLU A 20 11.02 -13.61 -3.88
C GLU A 20 12.53 -13.45 -3.98
N LYS A 21 13.23 -14.51 -4.38
CA LYS A 21 14.59 -14.39 -4.88
C LYS A 21 14.56 -13.55 -6.16
N VAL A 22 14.28 -12.29 -5.98
CA VAL A 22 14.69 -11.28 -6.95
C VAL A 22 16.18 -11.55 -7.06
N SER A 23 16.64 -11.94 -8.21
CA SER A 23 18.06 -12.00 -8.45
C SER A 23 18.55 -10.62 -8.03
N LYS A 24 19.42 -10.54 -7.06
CA LYS A 24 19.90 -9.26 -6.50
C LYS A 24 20.52 -8.35 -7.56
N ALA A 25 20.80 -8.89 -8.72
CA ALA A 25 21.12 -8.17 -9.92
C ALA A 25 20.09 -7.08 -10.23
N ASP A 26 18.85 -7.30 -9.89
CA ASP A 26 17.77 -6.39 -10.29
C ASP A 26 17.65 -5.15 -9.41
N VAL A 27 18.27 -5.11 -8.24
CA VAL A 27 18.06 -4.05 -7.25
C VAL A 27 19.36 -3.38 -6.77
N GLY A 28 20.52 -3.79 -7.24
CA GLY A 28 21.78 -3.26 -6.73
C GLY A 28 22.74 -2.81 -7.85
N THR A 29 23.68 -3.68 -8.14
CA THR A 29 24.78 -3.36 -9.04
C THR A 29 24.33 -3.16 -10.49
N ALA A 30 23.42 -4.00 -10.99
CA ALA A 30 22.95 -3.90 -12.37
C ALA A 30 22.19 -2.60 -12.63
N LEU A 31 21.42 -2.11 -11.67
CA LEU A 31 20.71 -0.84 -11.79
C LEU A 31 21.68 0.33 -11.87
N ASN A 32 22.70 0.34 -11.00
CA ASN A 32 23.72 1.37 -11.02
C ASN A 32 24.54 1.37 -12.33
N ASP A 33 24.86 0.18 -12.85
CA ASP A 33 25.56 0.01 -14.11
C ASP A 33 24.69 0.50 -15.30
N LEU A 34 23.40 0.22 -15.29
CA LEU A 34 22.46 0.71 -16.30
C LEU A 34 22.36 2.24 -16.28
N ILE A 35 22.26 2.83 -15.08
CA ILE A 35 22.24 4.29 -14.92
C ILE A 35 23.54 4.91 -15.43
N ALA A 36 24.69 4.35 -15.04
CA ALA A 36 26.00 4.81 -15.46
C ALA A 36 26.18 4.74 -16.99
N ASN A 37 25.52 3.82 -17.65
CA ASN A 37 25.48 3.65 -19.10
C ASN A 37 24.36 4.47 -19.80
N GLY A 38 23.70 5.38 -19.08
CA GLY A 38 22.70 6.28 -19.65
C GLY A 38 21.32 5.67 -19.89
N ALA A 39 21.00 4.54 -19.27
CA ALA A 39 19.66 3.95 -19.36
C ALA A 39 18.64 4.84 -18.63
N ALA A 40 17.48 5.05 -19.25
CA ALA A 40 16.34 5.68 -18.59
C ALA A 40 15.71 4.73 -17.59
N LEU A 41 15.59 5.17 -16.35
CA LEU A 41 14.93 4.40 -15.29
C LEU A 41 13.41 4.49 -15.42
N MET A 42 12.81 3.43 -15.95
CA MET A 42 11.34 3.32 -16.08
C MET A 42 10.71 2.27 -15.15
N CYS A 43 11.53 1.52 -14.42
CA CYS A 43 11.08 0.45 -13.52
C CYS A 43 10.90 0.91 -12.06
N TRP A 44 11.33 2.13 -11.74
CA TRP A 44 11.27 2.69 -10.39
C TRP A 44 10.53 4.01 -10.42
N ALA A 45 9.38 4.07 -9.78
CA ALA A 45 8.57 5.28 -9.74
C ALA A 45 9.07 6.26 -8.67
N ASP A 46 10.30 6.72 -8.80
CA ASP A 46 10.81 7.84 -8.02
C ASP A 46 10.58 9.15 -8.80
N PRO A 47 9.59 9.97 -8.41
CA PRO A 47 9.22 11.16 -9.17
C PRO A 47 10.29 12.25 -9.13
N PHE A 48 11.26 12.14 -8.24
CA PHE A 48 12.32 13.14 -8.04
C PHE A 48 13.66 12.71 -8.59
N TYR A 49 13.83 11.45 -8.98
CA TYR A 49 15.11 11.00 -9.53
C TYR A 49 15.30 11.45 -10.98
N PRO A 50 16.48 11.94 -11.38
CA PRO A 50 17.70 12.17 -10.57
C PRO A 50 17.75 13.53 -9.87
N ASP A 51 16.70 14.33 -9.95
CA ASP A 51 16.66 15.67 -9.41
C ASP A 51 16.37 15.66 -7.89
N PRO A 52 17.25 16.23 -7.05
CA PRO A 52 17.04 16.28 -5.60
C PRO A 52 16.01 17.33 -5.16
N ALA A 53 15.06 17.69 -6.00
CA ALA A 53 14.15 18.81 -5.81
C ALA A 53 13.09 18.60 -4.74
N ILE A 54 13.48 18.62 -3.47
CA ILE A 54 12.53 18.86 -2.39
C ILE A 54 12.11 20.35 -2.47
N PRO A 55 10.79 20.66 -2.50
CA PRO A 55 10.33 22.05 -2.54
C PRO A 55 10.93 22.89 -1.41
N GLU A 56 11.37 24.09 -1.70
CA GLU A 56 12.14 24.93 -0.76
C GLU A 56 11.37 25.23 0.53
N HIS A 57 10.05 25.43 0.47
CA HIS A 57 9.22 25.63 1.66
C HIS A 57 9.18 24.38 2.56
N VAL A 58 9.24 23.18 2.00
CA VAL A 58 9.30 21.92 2.76
C VAL A 58 10.66 21.80 3.46
N LYS A 59 11.77 22.09 2.75
CA LYS A 59 13.11 22.12 3.36
C LYS A 59 13.16 23.07 4.55
N ARG A 60 12.70 24.31 4.36
CA ARG A 60 12.70 25.32 5.44
C ARG A 60 11.87 24.88 6.63
N ALA A 61 10.68 24.34 6.42
CA ALA A 61 9.84 23.84 7.51
C ALA A 61 10.52 22.67 8.26
N THR A 62 11.17 21.76 7.54
CA THR A 62 11.90 20.65 8.13
C THR A 62 13.07 21.13 8.96
N LEU A 63 13.88 22.07 8.43
CA LEU A 63 15.02 22.64 9.17
C LEU A 63 14.56 23.38 10.43
N ALA A 64 13.49 24.17 10.34
CA ALA A 64 12.93 24.85 11.50
C ALA A 64 12.51 23.87 12.62
N GLY A 65 11.87 22.75 12.27
CA GLY A 65 11.49 21.71 13.24
C GLY A 65 12.68 20.93 13.83
N LEU A 66 13.84 20.96 13.17
CA LEU A 66 15.10 20.46 13.75
C LEU A 66 15.74 21.49 14.69
N GLU A 67 15.72 22.77 14.32
CA GLU A 67 16.33 23.86 15.07
C GLU A 67 15.58 24.16 16.38
N ASP A 68 14.25 24.09 16.37
CA ASP A 68 13.43 24.31 17.57
C ASP A 68 13.39 23.11 18.54
N GLY A 69 13.98 22.00 18.15
CA GLY A 69 14.08 20.79 18.96
C GLY A 69 12.80 19.93 19.02
N THR A 70 11.73 20.30 18.33
CA THR A 70 10.47 19.56 18.31
C THR A 70 10.67 18.10 17.86
N SER A 71 11.56 17.87 16.90
CA SER A 71 11.88 16.54 16.37
C SER A 71 12.64 15.63 17.35
N ALA A 72 13.18 16.18 18.45
CA ALA A 72 13.95 15.43 19.45
C ALA A 72 13.08 14.77 20.53
N HIS A 73 11.78 15.02 20.51
CA HIS A 73 10.84 14.52 21.52
C HIS A 73 9.94 13.42 21.00
N TYR A 74 9.47 12.58 21.93
CA TYR A 74 8.42 11.62 21.62
C TYR A 74 7.09 12.32 21.30
N THR A 75 6.39 11.83 20.31
CA THR A 75 5.01 12.20 20.03
C THR A 75 4.05 11.20 20.66
N MET A 76 2.75 11.53 20.65
CA MET A 76 1.73 10.55 21.03
C MET A 76 1.77 9.33 20.10
N PRO A 77 1.54 8.10 20.60
CA PRO A 77 1.67 6.87 19.82
C PRO A 77 0.87 6.84 18.51
N ILE A 78 -0.28 7.52 18.47
CA ILE A 78 -1.16 7.59 17.29
C ILE A 78 -0.85 8.78 16.36
N GLY A 79 0.22 9.52 16.66
CA GLY A 79 0.68 10.67 15.90
C GLY A 79 0.40 12.02 16.54
N ASN A 80 1.13 13.04 16.07
CA ASN A 80 1.00 14.41 16.53
C ASN A 80 -0.37 14.99 16.14
N MET A 81 -1.08 15.60 17.09
CA MET A 81 -2.42 16.13 16.88
C MET A 81 -2.45 17.26 15.85
N GLU A 82 -1.45 18.11 15.84
CA GLU A 82 -1.34 19.22 14.86
C GLU A 82 -1.29 18.69 13.44
N LEU A 83 -0.48 17.65 13.18
CA LEU A 83 -0.43 16.98 11.89
C LEU A 83 -1.78 16.35 11.53
N LYS A 84 -2.44 15.68 12.48
CA LYS A 84 -3.74 15.05 12.28
C LYS A 84 -4.82 16.08 11.94
N MET A 85 -4.80 17.26 12.58
CA MET A 85 -5.71 18.37 12.28
C MET A 85 -5.50 18.91 10.86
N GLU A 86 -4.27 19.08 10.42
CA GLU A 86 -3.97 19.51 9.04
C GLU A 86 -4.40 18.46 8.02
N LEU A 87 -4.19 17.18 8.31
CA LEU A 87 -4.68 16.08 7.47
C LEU A 87 -6.21 16.05 7.39
N ALA A 88 -6.93 16.29 8.50
CA ALA A 88 -8.39 16.38 8.50
C ALA A 88 -8.88 17.54 7.62
N LYS A 89 -8.22 18.71 7.68
CA LYS A 89 -8.52 19.84 6.80
C LYS A 89 -8.31 19.47 5.32
N LYS A 90 -7.19 18.82 5.01
CA LYS A 90 -6.89 18.34 3.65
C LYS A 90 -7.92 17.33 3.17
N LEU A 91 -8.30 16.36 3.99
CA LEU A 91 -9.30 15.34 3.66
C LEU A 91 -10.67 15.98 3.39
N LYS A 92 -11.06 16.96 4.21
CA LYS A 92 -12.33 17.70 4.00
C LYS A 92 -12.32 18.51 2.73
N ALA A 93 -11.26 19.29 2.49
CA ALA A 93 -11.20 20.22 1.37
C ALA A 93 -11.00 19.51 0.02
N PHE A 94 -10.19 18.45 -0.01
CA PHE A 94 -9.77 17.80 -1.26
C PHE A 94 -10.52 16.50 -1.52
N ASN A 95 -10.77 15.69 -0.48
CA ASN A 95 -11.41 14.39 -0.63
C ASN A 95 -12.89 14.39 -0.25
N HIS A 96 -13.42 15.52 0.25
CA HIS A 96 -14.80 15.66 0.74
C HIS A 96 -15.16 14.69 1.86
N LEU A 97 -14.16 14.32 2.67
CA LEU A 97 -14.29 13.46 3.83
C LEU A 97 -14.22 14.30 5.11
N ASP A 98 -15.28 14.28 5.88
CA ASP A 98 -15.34 14.93 7.20
C ASP A 98 -14.96 13.89 8.25
N VAL A 99 -13.77 14.04 8.85
CA VAL A 99 -13.19 13.09 9.78
C VAL A 99 -12.78 13.77 11.07
N ASP A 100 -12.95 13.07 12.18
CA ASP A 100 -12.43 13.47 13.47
C ASP A 100 -10.93 13.18 13.53
N PRO A 101 -10.05 14.20 13.66
CA PRO A 101 -8.60 13.98 13.68
C PRO A 101 -8.14 13.08 14.83
N GLU A 102 -8.83 13.12 15.97
CA GLU A 102 -8.47 12.30 17.13
C GLU A 102 -8.81 10.81 16.91
N ARG A 103 -10.00 10.53 16.35
CA ARG A 103 -10.58 9.19 16.29
C ARG A 103 -10.33 8.46 14.96
N ASN A 104 -10.23 9.21 13.86
CA ASN A 104 -10.23 8.63 12.52
C ASN A 104 -8.87 8.68 11.81
N ILE A 105 -7.84 9.29 12.43
CA ILE A 105 -6.52 9.42 11.82
C ILE A 105 -5.46 8.80 12.73
N ILE A 106 -4.67 7.90 12.15
CA ILE A 106 -3.47 7.33 12.76
C ILE A 106 -2.28 7.62 11.84
N ILE A 107 -1.20 8.13 12.40
CA ILE A 107 0.05 8.33 11.66
C ILE A 107 0.88 7.05 11.73
N THR A 108 1.34 6.58 10.59
CA THR A 108 2.13 5.36 10.47
C THR A 108 3.46 5.64 9.78
N PRO A 109 4.51 4.81 10.00
CA PRO A 109 5.78 4.96 9.30
C PRO A 109 5.68 4.46 7.85
N GLY A 110 4.98 5.22 7.03
CA GLY A 110 4.70 4.92 5.63
C GLY A 110 3.38 4.17 5.40
N SER A 111 2.93 4.16 4.14
CA SER A 111 1.65 3.58 3.71
C SER A 111 1.62 2.05 3.82
N ASP A 112 2.74 1.37 3.60
CA ASP A 112 2.81 -0.10 3.74
C ASP A 112 2.57 -0.55 5.18
N ALA A 113 3.18 0.13 6.15
CA ALA A 113 2.91 -0.12 7.56
C ALA A 113 1.45 0.21 7.90
N GLY A 114 0.92 1.30 7.33
CA GLY A 114 -0.48 1.68 7.50
C GLY A 114 -1.44 0.60 6.97
N LEU A 115 -1.17 0.06 5.78
CA LEU A 115 -1.96 -1.03 5.21
C LEU A 115 -1.92 -2.28 6.09
N MET A 116 -0.72 -2.66 6.54
CA MET A 116 -0.55 -3.81 7.44
C MET A 116 -1.33 -3.63 8.74
N PHE A 117 -1.24 -2.46 9.36
CA PHE A 117 -1.96 -2.15 10.60
C PHE A 117 -3.48 -2.11 10.40
N ALA A 118 -3.95 -1.65 9.24
CA ALA A 118 -5.38 -1.65 8.91
C ALA A 118 -5.93 -3.07 8.72
N MET A 119 -5.13 -4.00 8.20
CA MET A 119 -5.54 -5.39 7.98
C MET A 119 -5.45 -6.24 9.26
N MET A 120 -4.46 -5.99 10.09
CA MET A 120 -4.11 -6.81 11.25
C MET A 120 -5.27 -7.12 12.22
N PRO A 121 -6.19 -6.17 12.54
CA PRO A 121 -7.31 -6.43 13.45
C PRO A 121 -8.41 -7.32 12.86
N PHE A 122 -8.40 -7.54 11.54
CA PHE A 122 -9.52 -8.17 10.84
C PHE A 122 -9.19 -9.53 10.23
N ILE A 123 -7.91 -9.84 10.02
CA ILE A 123 -7.49 -11.04 9.28
C ILE A 123 -7.00 -12.12 10.25
N ASP A 124 -7.74 -13.19 10.33
CA ASP A 124 -7.37 -14.43 10.99
C ASP A 124 -6.81 -15.47 10.00
N PRO A 125 -6.08 -16.49 10.48
CA PRO A 125 -5.59 -17.56 9.61
C PRO A 125 -6.74 -18.27 8.87
N GLY A 126 -6.69 -18.24 7.54
CA GLY A 126 -7.67 -18.84 6.64
C GLY A 126 -8.72 -17.87 6.09
N ASP A 127 -8.80 -16.64 6.61
CA ASP A 127 -9.63 -15.60 6.02
C ASP A 127 -9.14 -15.23 4.63
N GLU A 128 -10.07 -15.02 3.71
CA GLU A 128 -9.76 -14.67 2.33
C GLU A 128 -9.78 -13.15 2.12
N VAL A 129 -8.75 -12.67 1.43
CA VAL A 129 -8.61 -11.27 1.02
C VAL A 129 -8.58 -11.19 -0.50
N MET A 130 -9.61 -10.60 -1.08
CA MET A 130 -9.67 -10.34 -2.53
C MET A 130 -8.80 -9.16 -2.90
N VAL A 131 -7.95 -9.35 -3.91
CA VAL A 131 -7.04 -8.32 -4.41
C VAL A 131 -7.13 -8.28 -5.92
N PRO A 132 -7.51 -7.14 -6.54
CA PRO A 132 -7.42 -6.98 -7.98
C PRO A 132 -5.99 -7.26 -8.47
N ASP A 133 -5.85 -7.99 -9.56
CA ASP A 133 -4.57 -8.44 -10.14
C ASP A 133 -4.49 -8.08 -11.62
N PRO A 134 -3.49 -7.29 -12.06
CA PRO A 134 -2.28 -6.88 -11.34
C PRO A 134 -2.50 -5.79 -10.29
N SER A 135 -1.74 -5.85 -9.19
CA SER A 135 -1.73 -4.87 -8.12
C SER A 135 -0.36 -4.75 -7.44
N TYR A 136 -0.23 -3.80 -6.53
CA TYR A 136 1.01 -3.63 -5.76
C TYR A 136 1.30 -4.89 -4.92
N PRO A 137 2.52 -5.42 -4.95
CA PRO A 137 2.84 -6.71 -4.31
C PRO A 137 2.45 -6.82 -2.84
N ASN A 138 2.57 -5.74 -2.07
CA ASN A 138 2.24 -5.78 -0.64
C ASN A 138 0.75 -5.91 -0.35
N ASN A 139 -0.13 -5.62 -1.33
CA ASN A 139 -1.55 -5.90 -1.20
C ASN A 139 -1.81 -7.41 -1.04
N PHE A 140 -1.01 -8.24 -1.70
CA PHE A 140 -1.07 -9.70 -1.56
C PHE A 140 -0.27 -10.19 -0.34
N LEU A 141 0.92 -9.62 -0.14
CA LEU A 141 1.87 -10.10 0.86
C LEU A 141 1.37 -9.88 2.28
N ASN A 142 0.81 -8.71 2.57
CA ASN A 142 0.35 -8.38 3.92
C ASN A 142 -0.71 -9.36 4.43
N ALA A 143 -1.68 -9.75 3.59
CA ALA A 143 -2.67 -10.75 3.94
C ALA A 143 -2.02 -12.10 4.31
N ARG A 144 -1.05 -12.56 3.50
CA ARG A 144 -0.33 -13.82 3.74
C ARG A 144 0.51 -13.79 5.03
N ILE A 145 1.16 -12.65 5.32
CA ILE A 145 1.93 -12.48 6.56
C ILE A 145 1.03 -12.61 7.78
N LEU A 146 -0.22 -12.14 7.69
CA LEU A 146 -1.21 -12.28 8.75
C LEU A 146 -1.81 -13.69 8.85
N GLY A 147 -1.54 -14.57 7.90
CA GLY A 147 -2.06 -15.93 7.84
C GLY A 147 -3.30 -16.08 6.96
N GLY A 148 -3.76 -15.01 6.35
CA GLY A 148 -4.87 -15.01 5.39
C GLY A 148 -4.49 -15.62 4.05
N VAL A 149 -5.49 -15.87 3.24
CA VAL A 149 -5.40 -16.39 1.87
C VAL A 149 -5.73 -15.27 0.89
N THR A 150 -4.82 -14.95 -0.01
CA THR A 150 -5.10 -13.96 -1.06
C THR A 150 -5.86 -14.60 -2.22
N VAL A 151 -6.93 -13.94 -2.64
CA VAL A 151 -7.77 -14.33 -3.77
C VAL A 151 -7.59 -13.29 -4.88
N PRO A 152 -6.75 -13.56 -5.91
CA PRO A 152 -6.57 -12.65 -7.02
C PRO A 152 -7.87 -12.49 -7.83
N VAL A 153 -8.25 -11.24 -8.10
CA VAL A 153 -9.39 -10.89 -8.96
C VAL A 153 -8.84 -10.26 -10.23
N PRO A 154 -8.97 -10.90 -11.40
CA PRO A 154 -8.30 -10.44 -12.60
C PRO A 154 -8.82 -9.08 -13.07
N LEU A 155 -7.89 -8.19 -13.38
CA LEU A 155 -8.12 -6.99 -14.18
C LEU A 155 -7.62 -7.28 -15.60
N ARG A 156 -8.46 -7.12 -16.61
CA ARG A 156 -8.12 -7.46 -17.98
C ARG A 156 -7.70 -6.24 -18.79
N GLU A 157 -6.66 -6.41 -19.58
CA GLU A 157 -6.12 -5.37 -20.46
C GLU A 157 -7.18 -4.93 -21.50
N GLU A 158 -7.92 -5.87 -22.07
CA GLU A 158 -8.99 -5.60 -23.05
C GLU A 158 -10.13 -4.74 -22.48
N ASN A 159 -10.27 -4.70 -21.14
CA ASN A 159 -11.22 -3.83 -20.43
C ASN A 159 -10.52 -2.59 -19.82
N GLY A 160 -9.27 -2.30 -20.21
CA GLY A 160 -8.48 -1.21 -19.65
C GLY A 160 -8.23 -1.35 -18.15
N TYR A 161 -8.09 -2.58 -17.67
CA TYR A 161 -7.86 -2.92 -16.26
C TYR A 161 -8.92 -2.37 -15.29
N GLN A 162 -10.17 -2.27 -15.76
CA GLN A 162 -11.31 -1.86 -14.92
C GLN A 162 -11.83 -3.03 -14.07
N LEU A 163 -12.52 -2.70 -12.97
CA LEU A 163 -13.18 -3.69 -12.12
C LEU A 163 -14.36 -4.33 -12.85
N GLU A 164 -14.44 -5.64 -12.78
CA GLU A 164 -15.56 -6.46 -13.25
C GLU A 164 -16.18 -7.15 -12.02
N ILE A 165 -17.38 -6.76 -11.62
CA ILE A 165 -18.01 -7.22 -10.36
C ILE A 165 -18.28 -8.72 -10.41
N GLU A 166 -18.59 -9.25 -11.58
CA GLU A 166 -18.79 -10.68 -11.83
C GLU A 166 -17.56 -11.51 -11.44
N GLU A 167 -16.36 -10.95 -11.54
CA GLU A 167 -15.12 -11.63 -11.14
C GLU A 167 -14.97 -11.70 -9.61
N PHE A 168 -15.52 -10.73 -8.87
CA PHE A 168 -15.61 -10.78 -7.41
C PHE A 168 -16.68 -11.78 -6.97
N GLU A 169 -17.85 -11.76 -7.62
CA GLU A 169 -18.96 -12.69 -7.31
C GLU A 169 -18.54 -14.15 -7.49
N LYS A 170 -17.81 -14.48 -8.57
CA LYS A 170 -17.30 -15.84 -8.83
C LYS A 170 -16.34 -16.34 -7.76
N ARG A 171 -15.66 -15.44 -7.04
CA ARG A 171 -14.62 -15.76 -6.06
C ARG A 171 -15.08 -15.60 -4.62
N LEU A 172 -16.29 -15.13 -4.42
CA LEU A 172 -16.86 -14.98 -3.10
C LEU A 172 -17.05 -16.34 -2.43
N THR A 173 -16.55 -16.48 -1.22
CA THR A 173 -16.75 -17.65 -0.37
C THR A 173 -17.19 -17.22 1.04
N PRO A 174 -17.62 -18.13 1.88
CA PRO A 174 -17.91 -17.81 3.29
C PRO A 174 -16.68 -17.32 4.08
N ASN A 175 -15.47 -17.55 3.59
CA ASN A 175 -14.22 -17.10 4.20
C ASN A 175 -13.78 -15.72 3.71
N THR A 176 -14.44 -15.16 2.70
CA THR A 176 -14.10 -13.84 2.17
C THR A 176 -14.37 -12.78 3.22
N LYS A 177 -13.32 -12.05 3.61
CA LYS A 177 -13.33 -11.10 4.72
C LYS A 177 -13.08 -9.66 4.28
N MET A 178 -12.26 -9.49 3.27
CA MET A 178 -11.76 -8.16 2.90
C MET A 178 -11.50 -8.04 1.40
N ILE A 179 -11.65 -6.83 0.89
CA ILE A 179 -11.19 -6.42 -0.44
C ILE A 179 -10.14 -5.34 -0.25
N VAL A 180 -8.97 -5.51 -0.85
CA VAL A 180 -7.93 -4.46 -0.89
C VAL A 180 -7.88 -3.86 -2.28
N LEU A 181 -8.11 -2.57 -2.38
CA LEU A 181 -8.17 -1.83 -3.64
C LEU A 181 -7.16 -0.68 -3.64
N THR A 182 -6.43 -0.55 -4.74
CA THR A 182 -5.57 0.61 -5.01
C THR A 182 -6.16 1.44 -6.14
N ASN A 183 -6.36 2.75 -5.92
CA ASN A 183 -6.91 3.64 -6.93
C ASN A 183 -6.27 5.05 -6.84
N PRO A 184 -5.61 5.56 -7.88
CA PRO A 184 -5.27 4.88 -9.14
C PRO A 184 -4.49 3.58 -8.93
N ASN A 185 -4.73 2.57 -9.79
CA ASN A 185 -4.11 1.25 -9.60
C ASN A 185 -2.60 1.28 -9.88
N ASN A 186 -1.84 0.62 -9.03
CA ASN A 186 -0.42 0.35 -9.24
C ASN A 186 -0.25 -1.16 -9.56
N PRO A 187 0.33 -1.54 -10.74
CA PRO A 187 1.14 -0.72 -11.65
C PRO A 187 0.41 -0.19 -12.89
N THR A 188 -0.87 -0.49 -13.11
CA THR A 188 -1.55 -0.21 -14.39
C THR A 188 -1.88 1.27 -14.61
N THR A 189 -1.71 2.12 -13.60
CA THR A 189 -2.08 3.54 -13.59
C THR A 189 -3.57 3.82 -13.83
N THR A 190 -4.39 2.79 -13.90
CA THR A 190 -5.83 2.88 -14.17
C THR A 190 -6.55 3.60 -13.04
N VAL A 191 -7.29 4.64 -13.38
CA VAL A 191 -8.30 5.23 -12.52
C VAL A 191 -9.59 4.43 -12.67
N MET A 192 -10.05 3.83 -11.57
CA MET A 192 -11.27 3.03 -11.59
C MET A 192 -12.49 3.91 -11.84
N ARG A 193 -13.40 3.44 -12.71
CA ARG A 193 -14.64 4.16 -13.01
C ARG A 193 -15.52 4.25 -11.77
N ARG A 194 -16.15 5.39 -11.56
CA ARG A 194 -17.04 5.62 -10.43
C ARG A 194 -18.13 4.56 -10.34
N GLU A 195 -18.76 4.24 -11.46
CA GLU A 195 -19.79 3.19 -11.51
C GLU A 195 -19.29 1.82 -11.01
N SER A 196 -18.06 1.44 -11.41
CA SER A 196 -17.46 0.17 -10.95
C SER A 196 -17.16 0.20 -9.44
N LEU A 197 -16.72 1.33 -8.91
CA LEU A 197 -16.49 1.51 -7.48
C LEU A 197 -17.80 1.46 -6.68
N GLU A 198 -18.86 2.07 -7.18
CA GLU A 198 -20.20 2.03 -6.56
C GLU A 198 -20.77 0.61 -6.55
N LYS A 199 -20.63 -0.14 -7.63
CA LYS A 199 -21.00 -1.57 -7.70
C LYS A 199 -20.18 -2.42 -6.70
N LEU A 200 -18.87 -2.15 -6.62
CA LEU A 200 -18.01 -2.86 -5.66
C LEU A 200 -18.42 -2.55 -4.21
N ALA A 201 -18.74 -1.29 -3.89
CA ALA A 201 -19.23 -0.92 -2.58
C ALA A 201 -20.55 -1.62 -2.25
N GLN A 202 -21.49 -1.67 -3.20
CA GLN A 202 -22.75 -2.40 -3.03
C GLN A 202 -22.53 -3.91 -2.82
N PHE A 203 -21.60 -4.50 -3.58
CA PHE A 203 -21.19 -5.89 -3.40
C PHE A 203 -20.64 -6.14 -2.00
N ALA A 204 -19.74 -5.28 -1.50
CA ALA A 204 -19.16 -5.42 -0.17
C ALA A 204 -20.20 -5.23 0.96
N VAL A 205 -21.20 -4.36 0.78
CA VAL A 205 -22.25 -4.14 1.78
C VAL A 205 -23.25 -5.31 1.83
N LYS A 206 -23.47 -5.96 0.67
CA LYS A 206 -24.42 -7.07 0.56
C LYS A 206 -23.91 -8.38 1.15
N ASN A 207 -22.60 -8.60 1.15
CA ASN A 207 -21.94 -9.85 1.49
C ASN A 207 -21.06 -9.72 2.72
#